data_7e6dc4b72a13d732c255dc1090480de9
#
_entry.id   7e6dc4b72a13d732c255dc1090480de9
#
_cell.length_a   1.000
_cell.length_b   1.000
_cell.length_c   1.000
_cell.angle_alpha   90.00
_cell.angle_beta   90.00
_cell.angle_gamma   90.00
#
_symmetry.space_group_name_H-M   'P 1'
#
loop_
_entity.id
_entity.type
_entity.pdbx_description
1 polymer ?
#
loop_
_entity_poly.entity_id
_entity_poly.type
_entity_poly.pdbx_seq_one_letter_code
_entity_poly.pdbx_strand_id
1 'polypeptide(L)'
;MHAPVAPSVHGLDFDTMNAARFARDPAYDGIFFIAVKTTGIYCRPVCRVRQPLTRNISFFPSAAAAERAGYRPCLKCRPESAPFCPAWNGTKTTVERALKLIDEGALDGEGTVEALATRCGVGARHLTRLFRQHLGASPIEVAQTRRVQRAMRMIAHTQLPMTEIAHAAGFASLRRFNEVISARYGRPPSELRKVRPHNVT
;
A
#
# COMPACT_ATOMS: atom_id res chain seq x y z
N MET A 1 12.07 49.24 1.08
CA MET A 1 11.58 48.21 0.12
C MET A 1 11.40 46.92 0.91
N HIS A 2 10.14 46.58 1.25
CA HIS A 2 9.85 45.28 1.92
C HIS A 2 9.95 44.19 0.88
N ALA A 3 10.82 43.22 1.10
CA ALA A 3 10.84 41.99 0.32
C ALA A 3 9.44 41.31 0.43
N PRO A 4 8.86 40.82 -0.67
CA PRO A 4 7.60 40.10 -0.58
C PRO A 4 7.79 38.88 0.29
N VAL A 5 7.06 38.80 1.39
CA VAL A 5 6.96 37.61 2.23
C VAL A 5 6.51 36.45 1.32
N ALA A 6 7.35 35.43 1.18
CA ALA A 6 6.99 34.26 0.41
C ALA A 6 5.69 33.67 0.98
N PRO A 7 4.70 33.32 0.14
CA PRO A 7 3.41 32.84 0.63
C PRO A 7 3.60 31.56 1.43
N SER A 8 3.20 31.59 2.70
CA SER A 8 3.08 30.38 3.52
C SER A 8 1.88 29.57 3.03
N VAL A 9 2.03 28.26 2.91
CA VAL A 9 0.98 27.33 2.56
C VAL A 9 0.71 26.44 3.77
N HIS A 10 -0.48 26.52 4.31
CA HIS A 10 -0.88 25.78 5.53
C HIS A 10 0.10 25.98 6.72
N GLY A 11 0.65 27.18 6.87
CA GLY A 11 1.65 27.50 7.91
C GLY A 11 3.09 27.03 7.60
N LEU A 12 3.31 26.36 6.47
CA LEU A 12 4.64 25.95 6.01
C LEU A 12 5.33 27.13 5.31
N ASP A 13 6.58 27.36 5.66
CA ASP A 13 7.42 28.35 4.98
C ASP A 13 7.99 27.79 3.65
N PHE A 14 8.59 28.70 2.86
CA PHE A 14 9.16 28.34 1.57
C PHE A 14 10.28 27.31 1.69
N ASP A 15 11.15 27.42 2.69
CA ASP A 15 12.33 26.56 2.84
C ASP A 15 11.93 25.13 3.23
N THR A 16 10.95 24.99 4.13
CA THR A 16 10.37 23.69 4.48
C THR A 16 9.77 23.00 3.26
N MET A 17 8.93 23.71 2.48
CA MET A 17 8.34 23.14 1.26
C MET A 17 9.38 22.83 0.20
N ASN A 18 10.43 23.64 0.09
CA ASN A 18 11.52 23.43 -0.85
C ASN A 18 12.37 22.22 -0.47
N ALA A 19 12.68 22.04 0.83
CA ALA A 19 13.35 20.83 1.32
C ALA A 19 12.51 19.57 1.08
N ALA A 20 11.22 19.61 1.42
CA ALA A 20 10.30 18.48 1.23
C ALA A 20 10.21 18.05 -0.25
N ARG A 21 10.14 18.99 -1.22
CA ARG A 21 10.12 18.64 -2.64
C ARG A 21 11.43 18.01 -3.12
N PHE A 22 12.60 18.49 -2.62
CA PHE A 22 13.88 17.89 -2.97
C PHE A 22 14.01 16.47 -2.42
N ALA A 23 13.59 16.24 -1.18
CA ALA A 23 13.52 14.92 -0.55
C ALA A 23 12.43 14.03 -1.17
N ARG A 24 11.47 14.60 -1.92
CA ARG A 24 10.24 13.92 -2.37
C ARG A 24 9.51 13.26 -1.21
N ASP A 25 9.39 13.98 -0.10
CA ASP A 25 8.87 13.46 1.16
C ASP A 25 7.36 13.14 1.04
N PRO A 26 6.97 11.87 1.24
CA PRO A 26 5.57 11.46 1.18
C PRO A 26 4.67 12.11 2.24
N ALA A 27 5.23 12.58 3.35
CA ALA A 27 4.47 13.25 4.42
C ALA A 27 3.80 14.54 3.94
N TYR A 28 4.35 15.17 2.89
CA TYR A 28 3.82 16.40 2.31
C TYR A 28 2.96 16.18 1.06
N ASP A 29 2.73 14.94 0.68
CA ASP A 29 1.96 14.64 -0.53
C ASP A 29 0.49 15.03 -0.36
N GLY A 30 0.01 15.94 -1.20
CA GLY A 30 -1.34 16.50 -1.11
C GLY A 30 -1.49 17.70 -0.18
N ILE A 31 -0.46 18.03 0.62
CA ILE A 31 -0.47 19.22 1.49
C ILE A 31 -0.16 20.49 0.67
N PHE A 32 0.77 20.41 -0.27
CA PHE A 32 1.05 21.49 -1.20
C PHE A 32 1.38 20.96 -2.60
N PHE A 33 1.36 21.85 -3.58
CA PHE A 33 1.68 21.57 -4.98
C PHE A 33 2.77 22.51 -5.48
N ILE A 34 3.62 22.02 -6.39
CA ILE A 34 4.71 22.79 -6.96
C ILE A 34 4.36 23.17 -8.40
N ALA A 35 4.22 24.42 -8.69
CA ALA A 35 4.02 24.94 -10.05
C ALA A 35 5.34 25.44 -10.64
N VAL A 36 5.65 25.03 -11.88
CA VAL A 36 6.87 25.38 -12.58
C VAL A 36 6.59 26.45 -13.63
N LYS A 37 7.06 27.66 -13.39
CA LYS A 37 6.78 28.85 -14.22
C LYS A 37 7.20 28.67 -15.68
N THR A 38 8.32 27.99 -15.92
CA THR A 38 8.88 27.82 -17.29
C THR A 38 8.10 26.82 -18.13
N THR A 39 7.35 25.90 -17.52
CA THR A 39 6.60 24.85 -18.24
C THR A 39 5.09 25.01 -18.14
N GLY A 40 4.60 25.86 -17.24
CA GLY A 40 3.17 26.00 -16.94
C GLY A 40 2.56 24.74 -16.32
N ILE A 41 3.38 23.86 -15.70
CA ILE A 41 2.93 22.59 -15.15
C ILE A 41 3.01 22.64 -13.62
N TYR A 42 1.98 22.08 -12.94
CA TYR A 42 2.05 21.84 -11.50
C TYR A 42 2.13 20.33 -11.19
N CYS A 43 2.85 20.01 -10.12
CA CYS A 43 3.20 18.66 -9.68
C CYS A 43 2.94 18.46 -8.19
N ARG A 44 2.88 17.20 -7.77
CA ARG A 44 2.96 16.78 -6.35
C ARG A 44 4.41 16.83 -5.85
N PRO A 45 4.66 17.00 -4.54
CA PRO A 45 6.01 16.97 -3.95
C PRO A 45 6.79 15.69 -4.28
N VAL A 46 6.10 14.56 -4.30
CA VAL A 46 6.67 13.22 -4.57
C VAL A 46 6.95 12.92 -6.06
N CYS A 47 6.70 13.87 -6.96
CA CYS A 47 6.82 13.64 -8.39
C CYS A 47 8.26 13.32 -8.80
N ARG A 48 8.45 12.23 -9.57
CA ARG A 48 9.77 11.75 -10.04
C ARG A 48 10.24 12.39 -11.34
N VAL A 49 9.76 13.58 -11.67
CA VAL A 49 10.33 14.37 -12.78
C VAL A 49 11.66 15.03 -12.37
N ARG A 50 12.41 15.51 -13.35
CA ARG A 50 13.60 16.31 -13.07
C ARG A 50 13.22 17.53 -12.22
N GLN A 51 13.97 17.76 -11.13
CA GLN A 51 13.72 18.87 -10.23
C GLN A 51 13.93 20.21 -10.95
N PRO A 52 12.94 21.11 -10.92
CA PRO A 52 13.10 22.45 -11.46
C PRO A 52 13.99 23.30 -10.55
N LEU A 53 14.61 24.33 -11.13
CA LEU A 53 15.36 25.31 -10.35
C LEU A 53 14.42 26.05 -9.40
N THR A 54 14.86 26.31 -8.17
CA THR A 54 14.07 26.93 -7.11
C THR A 54 13.48 28.29 -7.51
N ARG A 55 14.22 29.09 -8.31
CA ARG A 55 13.74 30.38 -8.82
C ARG A 55 12.54 30.29 -9.77
N ASN A 56 12.31 29.11 -10.35
CA ASN A 56 11.27 28.89 -11.37
C ASN A 56 10.00 28.23 -10.78
N ILE A 57 9.90 28.09 -9.47
CA ILE A 57 8.74 27.45 -8.84
C ILE A 57 7.91 28.43 -8.03
N SER A 58 6.65 28.03 -7.82
CA SER A 58 5.75 28.59 -6.85
C SER A 58 5.02 27.46 -6.14
N PHE A 59 4.68 27.64 -4.88
CA PHE A 59 3.91 26.68 -4.10
C PHE A 59 2.44 27.08 -4.03
N PHE A 60 1.54 26.08 -4.08
CA PHE A 60 0.09 26.28 -4.01
C PHE A 60 -0.53 25.33 -2.97
N PRO A 61 -1.58 25.78 -2.24
CA PRO A 61 -2.22 24.97 -1.21
C PRO A 61 -3.13 23.86 -1.78
N SER A 62 -3.49 23.95 -3.05
CA SER A 62 -4.34 22.96 -3.71
C SER A 62 -4.11 22.91 -5.21
N ALA A 63 -4.49 21.80 -5.85
CA ALA A 63 -4.54 21.66 -7.30
C ALA A 63 -5.38 22.76 -7.95
N ALA A 64 -6.58 23.03 -7.38
CA ALA A 64 -7.48 24.07 -7.88
C ALA A 64 -6.87 25.49 -7.81
N ALA A 65 -6.06 25.78 -6.79
CA ALA A 65 -5.36 27.06 -6.69
C ALA A 65 -4.28 27.20 -7.80
N ALA A 66 -3.56 26.14 -8.10
CA ALA A 66 -2.59 26.10 -9.19
C ALA A 66 -3.26 26.24 -10.57
N GLU A 67 -4.38 25.53 -10.79
CA GLU A 67 -5.17 25.62 -12.03
C GLU A 67 -5.74 27.02 -12.25
N ARG A 68 -6.30 27.63 -11.20
CA ARG A 68 -6.80 29.02 -11.26
C ARG A 68 -5.68 30.03 -11.60
N ALA A 69 -4.44 29.72 -11.20
CA ALA A 69 -3.26 30.52 -11.55
C ALA A 69 -2.72 30.21 -12.97
N GLY A 70 -3.41 29.38 -13.77
CA GLY A 70 -3.09 29.08 -15.15
C GLY A 70 -2.13 27.90 -15.37
N TYR A 71 -1.82 27.14 -14.34
CA TYR A 71 -0.97 25.94 -14.48
C TYR A 71 -1.81 24.71 -14.84
N ARG A 72 -1.27 23.85 -15.68
CA ARG A 72 -1.89 22.57 -16.05
C ARG A 72 -1.31 21.40 -15.24
N PRO A 73 -2.09 20.33 -14.99
CA PRO A 73 -1.60 19.18 -14.23
C PRO A 73 -0.49 18.40 -14.94
N CYS A 74 0.42 17.85 -14.15
CA CYS A 74 1.46 16.95 -14.63
C CYS A 74 0.88 15.57 -14.97
N LEU A 75 1.02 15.13 -16.22
CA LEU A 75 0.52 13.83 -16.69
C LEU A 75 1.17 12.62 -15.99
N LYS A 76 2.38 12.82 -15.40
CA LYS A 76 3.10 11.73 -14.72
C LYS A 76 2.61 11.48 -13.29
N CYS A 77 2.40 12.53 -12.49
CA CYS A 77 1.99 12.37 -11.10
C CYS A 77 0.49 12.62 -10.87
N ARG A 78 -0.25 13.07 -11.90
CA ARG A 78 -1.70 13.26 -11.86
C ARG A 78 -2.18 14.02 -10.61
N PRO A 79 -1.69 15.25 -10.39
CA PRO A 79 -1.99 16.01 -9.17
C PRO A 79 -3.46 16.45 -9.06
N GLU A 80 -4.20 16.42 -10.18
CA GLU A 80 -5.65 16.67 -10.26
C GLU A 80 -6.50 15.52 -9.71
N SER A 81 -5.91 14.36 -9.52
CA SER A 81 -6.62 13.20 -8.97
C SER A 81 -6.97 13.42 -7.51
N ALA A 82 -8.09 12.86 -7.06
CA ALA A 82 -8.47 12.93 -5.66
C ALA A 82 -7.39 12.29 -4.76
N PRO A 83 -7.05 12.90 -3.62
CA PRO A 83 -6.11 12.32 -2.66
C PRO A 83 -6.53 10.87 -2.31
N PHE A 84 -5.53 9.99 -2.21
CA PHE A 84 -5.71 8.57 -1.86
C PHE A 84 -6.50 7.71 -2.88
N CYS A 85 -6.91 8.25 -4.03
CA CYS A 85 -7.46 7.44 -5.12
C CYS A 85 -6.36 6.54 -5.76
N PRO A 86 -6.72 5.52 -6.56
CA PRO A 86 -5.75 4.64 -7.23
C PRO A 86 -4.71 5.38 -8.06
N ALA A 87 -5.11 6.45 -8.75
CA ALA A 87 -4.19 7.27 -9.53
C ALA A 87 -3.19 8.06 -8.65
N TRP A 88 -3.59 8.42 -7.44
CA TRP A 88 -2.76 9.12 -6.46
C TRP A 88 -1.76 8.20 -5.77
N ASN A 89 -2.21 7.05 -5.29
CA ASN A 89 -1.38 6.07 -4.56
C ASN A 89 -0.57 5.16 -5.48
N GLY A 90 -0.84 5.19 -6.77
CA GLY A 90 -0.11 4.39 -7.77
C GLY A 90 -0.15 2.90 -7.45
N THR A 91 1.02 2.27 -7.46
CA THR A 91 1.15 0.81 -7.27
C THR A 91 0.80 0.31 -5.87
N LYS A 92 0.82 1.16 -4.84
CA LYS A 92 0.42 0.79 -3.48
C LYS A 92 -1.06 0.38 -3.43
N THR A 93 -1.93 1.11 -4.12
CA THR A 93 -3.37 0.78 -4.19
C THR A 93 -3.63 -0.58 -4.84
N THR A 94 -2.82 -0.97 -5.85
CA THR A 94 -2.92 -2.30 -6.46
C THR A 94 -2.61 -3.39 -5.43
N VAL A 95 -1.56 -3.18 -4.60
CA VAL A 95 -1.21 -4.11 -3.52
C VAL A 95 -2.29 -4.17 -2.45
N GLU A 96 -2.83 -3.03 -2.02
CA GLU A 96 -3.92 -2.95 -1.03
C GLU A 96 -5.19 -3.66 -1.52
N ARG A 97 -5.58 -3.47 -2.79
CA ARG A 97 -6.69 -4.22 -3.41
C ARG A 97 -6.42 -5.72 -3.42
N ALA A 98 -5.22 -6.13 -3.81
CA ALA A 98 -4.85 -7.54 -3.83
C ALA A 98 -4.83 -8.15 -2.42
N LEU A 99 -4.36 -7.43 -1.40
CA LEU A 99 -4.42 -7.86 0.00
C LEU A 99 -5.85 -8.10 0.47
N LYS A 100 -6.77 -7.18 0.16
CA LYS A 100 -8.19 -7.35 0.47
C LYS A 100 -8.75 -8.61 -0.20
N LEU A 101 -8.45 -8.84 -1.48
CA LEU A 101 -8.88 -10.04 -2.19
C LEU A 101 -8.27 -11.33 -1.60
N ILE A 102 -7.03 -11.28 -1.12
CA ILE A 102 -6.38 -12.41 -0.41
C ILE A 102 -7.09 -12.67 0.93
N ASP A 103 -7.45 -11.62 1.66
CA ASP A 103 -8.19 -11.77 2.92
C ASP A 103 -9.61 -12.35 2.68
N GLU A 104 -10.22 -12.08 1.52
CA GLU A 104 -11.47 -12.67 1.03
C GLU A 104 -11.30 -14.09 0.45
N GLY A 105 -10.08 -14.66 0.46
CA GLY A 105 -9.82 -16.04 0.02
C GLY A 105 -9.46 -16.20 -1.47
N ALA A 106 -9.12 -15.14 -2.19
CA ALA A 106 -8.81 -15.23 -3.62
C ALA A 106 -7.64 -16.17 -4.00
N LEU A 107 -6.80 -16.51 -3.04
CA LEU A 107 -5.71 -17.50 -3.20
C LEU A 107 -5.92 -18.75 -2.36
N ASP A 108 -7.11 -18.98 -1.80
CA ASP A 108 -7.42 -20.18 -1.04
C ASP A 108 -7.78 -21.35 -2.00
N GLY A 109 -7.58 -22.58 -1.55
CA GLY A 109 -7.80 -23.77 -2.38
C GLY A 109 -6.99 -23.74 -3.68
N GLU A 110 -7.68 -23.68 -4.82
CA GLU A 110 -7.09 -23.64 -6.18
C GLU A 110 -6.89 -22.22 -6.73
N GLY A 111 -7.02 -21.20 -5.88
CA GLY A 111 -6.84 -19.82 -6.29
C GLY A 111 -5.42 -19.54 -6.84
N THR A 112 -5.33 -18.86 -7.99
CA THR A 112 -4.07 -18.58 -8.68
C THR A 112 -3.68 -17.11 -8.62
N VAL A 113 -2.37 -16.83 -8.73
CA VAL A 113 -1.86 -15.46 -8.81
C VAL A 113 -2.33 -14.77 -10.08
N GLU A 114 -2.53 -15.52 -11.16
CA GLU A 114 -3.03 -15.04 -12.43
C GLU A 114 -4.46 -14.50 -12.30
N ALA A 115 -5.34 -15.27 -11.65
CA ALA A 115 -6.72 -14.85 -11.38
C ALA A 115 -6.77 -13.63 -10.45
N LEU A 116 -5.96 -13.61 -9.40
CA LEU A 116 -5.83 -12.45 -8.50
C LEU A 116 -5.36 -11.21 -9.26
N ALA A 117 -4.32 -11.34 -10.09
CA ALA A 117 -3.75 -10.25 -10.86
C ALA A 117 -4.76 -9.67 -11.87
N THR A 118 -5.52 -10.53 -12.56
CA THR A 118 -6.62 -10.12 -13.46
C THR A 118 -7.66 -9.29 -12.72
N ARG A 119 -8.09 -9.71 -11.52
CA ARG A 119 -9.02 -8.94 -10.67
C ARG A 119 -8.44 -7.59 -10.23
N CYS A 120 -7.12 -7.47 -10.17
CA CYS A 120 -6.43 -6.20 -9.87
C CYS A 120 -6.16 -5.34 -11.12
N GLY A 121 -6.47 -5.82 -12.32
CA GLY A 121 -6.22 -5.13 -13.59
C GLY A 121 -4.74 -5.08 -14.00
N VAL A 122 -3.93 -6.07 -13.59
CA VAL A 122 -2.49 -6.15 -13.87
C VAL A 122 -2.08 -7.57 -14.24
N GLY A 123 -0.87 -7.75 -14.81
CA GLY A 123 -0.30 -9.07 -15.05
C GLY A 123 0.29 -9.69 -13.77
N ALA A 124 0.31 -11.03 -13.67
CA ALA A 124 0.80 -11.77 -12.50
C ALA A 124 2.26 -11.45 -12.13
N ARG A 125 3.15 -11.35 -13.15
CA ARG A 125 4.54 -10.95 -12.94
C ARG A 125 4.67 -9.55 -12.34
N HIS A 126 3.85 -8.61 -12.82
CA HIS A 126 3.83 -7.25 -12.30
C HIS A 126 3.31 -7.23 -10.86
N LEU A 127 2.21 -7.92 -10.55
CA LEU A 127 1.67 -8.03 -9.19
C LEU A 127 2.72 -8.61 -8.23
N THR A 128 3.38 -9.70 -8.61
CA THR A 128 4.45 -10.33 -7.80
C THR A 128 5.60 -9.36 -7.52
N ARG A 129 6.02 -8.56 -8.51
CA ARG A 129 7.04 -7.53 -8.34
C ARG A 129 6.59 -6.45 -7.37
N LEU A 130 5.34 -5.99 -7.47
CA LEU A 130 4.78 -4.99 -6.55
C LEU A 130 4.72 -5.52 -5.10
N PHE A 131 4.31 -6.77 -4.91
CA PHE A 131 4.28 -7.39 -3.59
C PHE A 131 5.68 -7.45 -2.97
N ARG A 132 6.69 -7.90 -3.72
CA ARG A 132 8.08 -7.90 -3.24
C ARG A 132 8.58 -6.50 -2.90
N GLN A 133 8.24 -5.51 -3.72
CA GLN A 133 8.65 -4.12 -3.52
C GLN A 133 8.02 -3.49 -2.27
N HIS A 134 6.73 -3.73 -2.02
CA HIS A 134 5.98 -3.07 -0.95
C HIS A 134 5.92 -3.88 0.35
N LEU A 135 6.01 -5.22 0.27
CA LEU A 135 5.81 -6.13 1.41
C LEU A 135 7.01 -7.06 1.65
N GLY A 136 8.01 -7.08 0.77
CA GLY A 136 9.15 -7.98 0.88
C GLY A 136 8.83 -9.46 0.62
N ALA A 137 7.60 -9.80 0.20
CA ALA A 137 7.11 -11.17 0.01
C ALA A 137 6.26 -11.27 -1.26
N SER A 138 6.08 -12.47 -1.80
CA SER A 138 5.18 -12.74 -2.92
C SER A 138 3.70 -12.82 -2.47
N PRO A 139 2.71 -12.71 -3.39
CA PRO A 139 1.30 -12.91 -3.07
C PRO A 139 1.01 -14.26 -2.40
N ILE A 140 1.66 -15.33 -2.86
CA ILE A 140 1.51 -16.70 -2.30
C ILE A 140 2.00 -16.76 -0.85
N GLU A 141 3.17 -16.19 -0.55
CA GLU A 141 3.74 -16.17 0.80
C GLU A 141 2.85 -15.38 1.76
N VAL A 142 2.32 -14.23 1.31
CA VAL A 142 1.36 -13.44 2.08
C VAL A 142 0.08 -14.23 2.34
N ALA A 143 -0.50 -14.86 1.33
CA ALA A 143 -1.71 -15.69 1.47
C ALA A 143 -1.47 -16.87 2.44
N GLN A 144 -0.31 -17.53 2.36
CA GLN A 144 0.02 -18.60 3.28
C GLN A 144 0.12 -18.11 4.73
N THR A 145 0.72 -16.96 4.95
CA THR A 145 0.77 -16.33 6.28
C THR A 145 -0.64 -16.02 6.81
N ARG A 146 -1.52 -15.48 5.96
CA ARG A 146 -2.93 -15.20 6.33
C ARG A 146 -3.70 -16.45 6.69
N ARG A 147 -3.55 -17.55 5.93
CA ARG A 147 -4.15 -18.86 6.27
C ARG A 147 -3.70 -19.38 7.63
N VAL A 148 -2.38 -19.32 7.89
CA VAL A 148 -1.83 -19.71 9.19
C VAL A 148 -2.42 -18.87 10.33
N GLN A 149 -2.50 -17.56 10.16
CA GLN A 149 -3.09 -16.66 11.16
C GLN A 149 -4.56 -16.96 11.41
N ARG A 150 -5.37 -17.25 10.35
CA ARG A 150 -6.76 -17.67 10.48
C ARG A 150 -6.86 -18.98 11.25
N ALA A 151 -6.06 -19.97 10.85
CA ALA A 151 -6.01 -21.28 11.50
C ALA A 151 -5.68 -21.18 13.00
N MET A 152 -4.64 -20.43 13.34
CA MET A 152 -4.22 -20.28 14.75
C MET A 152 -5.28 -19.60 15.61
N ARG A 153 -5.99 -18.58 15.08
CA ARG A 153 -7.13 -17.99 15.79
C ARG A 153 -8.23 -19.02 16.05
N MET A 154 -8.57 -19.84 15.04
CA MET A 154 -9.60 -20.87 15.20
C MET A 154 -9.16 -21.98 16.17
N ILE A 155 -7.90 -22.42 16.12
CA ILE A 155 -7.35 -23.40 17.08
C ILE A 155 -7.45 -22.87 18.51
N ALA A 156 -7.16 -21.59 18.73
CA ALA A 156 -7.15 -20.97 20.05
C ALA A 156 -8.55 -20.71 20.61
N HIS A 157 -9.52 -20.34 19.75
CA HIS A 157 -10.80 -19.81 20.18
C HIS A 157 -12.01 -20.71 19.88
N THR A 158 -11.82 -21.87 19.22
CA THR A 158 -12.92 -22.80 18.90
C THR A 158 -12.59 -24.23 19.28
N GLN A 159 -13.63 -25.08 19.35
CA GLN A 159 -13.51 -26.54 19.52
C GLN A 159 -13.75 -27.30 18.20
N LEU A 160 -13.74 -26.62 17.06
CA LEU A 160 -13.96 -27.24 15.75
C LEU A 160 -12.93 -28.33 15.47
N PRO A 161 -13.31 -29.41 14.78
CA PRO A 161 -12.37 -30.42 14.30
C PRO A 161 -11.25 -29.80 13.44
N MET A 162 -10.06 -30.37 13.49
CA MET A 162 -8.91 -29.86 12.72
C MET A 162 -9.16 -29.87 11.20
N THR A 163 -9.98 -30.80 10.72
CA THR A 163 -10.44 -30.86 9.33
C THR A 163 -11.26 -29.62 8.95
N GLU A 164 -12.20 -29.21 9.78
CA GLU A 164 -13.01 -28.01 9.56
C GLU A 164 -12.16 -26.75 9.64
N ILE A 165 -11.26 -26.65 10.62
CA ILE A 165 -10.33 -25.54 10.73
C ILE A 165 -9.43 -25.43 9.48
N ALA A 166 -8.91 -26.55 8.97
CA ALA A 166 -8.09 -26.55 7.78
C ALA A 166 -8.84 -25.95 6.57
N HIS A 167 -10.08 -26.38 6.33
CA HIS A 167 -10.91 -25.88 5.25
C HIS A 167 -11.31 -24.41 5.45
N ALA A 168 -11.81 -24.05 6.62
CA ALA A 168 -12.23 -22.69 6.94
C ALA A 168 -11.07 -21.69 6.95
N ALA A 169 -9.85 -22.15 7.24
CA ALA A 169 -8.64 -21.34 7.11
C ALA A 169 -8.11 -21.21 5.66
N GLY A 170 -8.72 -21.93 4.68
CA GLY A 170 -8.38 -21.84 3.26
C GLY A 170 -7.28 -22.81 2.79
N PHE A 171 -7.01 -23.88 3.54
CA PHE A 171 -6.10 -24.94 3.09
C PHE A 171 -6.83 -25.93 2.17
N ALA A 172 -6.17 -26.35 1.09
CA ALA A 172 -6.72 -27.31 0.13
C ALA A 172 -6.89 -28.74 0.73
N SER A 173 -6.14 -29.08 1.79
CA SER A 173 -6.24 -30.37 2.45
C SER A 173 -5.75 -30.33 3.90
N LEU A 174 -6.25 -31.25 4.73
CA LEU A 174 -5.79 -31.45 6.11
C LEU A 174 -4.29 -31.82 6.16
N ARG A 175 -3.80 -32.59 5.19
CA ARG A 175 -2.38 -32.91 5.08
C ARG A 175 -1.55 -31.64 4.94
N ARG A 176 -1.89 -30.78 3.98
CA ARG A 176 -1.16 -29.52 3.74
C ARG A 176 -1.23 -28.57 4.95
N PHE A 177 -2.38 -28.52 5.61
CA PHE A 177 -2.54 -27.76 6.86
C PHE A 177 -1.58 -28.26 7.94
N ASN A 178 -1.54 -29.57 8.20
CA ASN A 178 -0.64 -30.16 9.21
C ASN A 178 0.83 -29.90 8.89
N GLU A 179 1.25 -30.10 7.64
CA GLU A 179 2.62 -29.82 7.17
C GLU A 179 3.04 -28.37 7.44
N VAL A 180 2.20 -27.41 7.03
CA VAL A 180 2.51 -25.97 7.14
C VAL A 180 2.55 -25.50 8.60
N ILE A 181 1.58 -25.95 9.42
CA ILE A 181 1.54 -25.57 10.84
C ILE A 181 2.72 -26.20 11.60
N SER A 182 2.98 -27.50 11.40
CA SER A 182 4.08 -28.19 12.07
C SER A 182 5.44 -27.63 11.68
N ALA A 183 5.65 -27.30 10.41
CA ALA A 183 6.89 -26.67 9.95
C ALA A 183 7.11 -25.29 10.58
N ARG A 184 6.04 -24.54 10.85
CA ARG A 184 6.13 -23.17 11.38
C ARG A 184 6.23 -23.08 12.90
N TYR A 185 5.57 -24.00 13.61
CA TYR A 185 5.50 -23.99 15.09
C TYR A 185 6.26 -25.12 15.75
N GLY A 186 6.85 -26.05 14.98
CA GLY A 186 7.57 -27.19 15.49
C GLY A 186 6.68 -28.24 16.17
N ARG A 187 5.34 -28.08 16.09
CA ARG A 187 4.34 -28.96 16.74
C ARG A 187 3.11 -29.11 15.85
N PRO A 188 2.44 -30.27 15.92
CA PRO A 188 1.20 -30.48 15.18
C PRO A 188 0.05 -29.60 15.73
N PRO A 189 -0.94 -29.26 14.89
CA PRO A 189 -2.08 -28.38 15.29
C PRO A 189 -2.83 -28.87 16.52
N SER A 190 -2.98 -30.20 16.70
CA SER A 190 -3.66 -30.79 17.85
C SER A 190 -2.96 -30.53 19.18
N GLU A 191 -1.64 -30.45 19.18
CA GLU A 191 -0.86 -30.08 20.38
C GLU A 191 -0.95 -28.57 20.67
N LEU A 192 -0.97 -27.72 19.63
CA LEU A 192 -1.11 -26.28 19.80
C LEU A 192 -2.40 -25.88 20.48
N ARG A 193 -3.50 -26.64 20.28
CA ARG A 193 -4.77 -26.45 21.00
C ARG A 193 -4.66 -26.68 22.50
N LYS A 194 -3.79 -27.59 22.94
CA LYS A 194 -3.59 -27.92 24.35
C LYS A 194 -2.80 -26.85 25.10
N VAL A 195 -2.03 -26.05 24.39
CA VAL A 195 -1.30 -24.92 24.96
C VAL A 195 -2.27 -23.76 25.14
N ARG A 196 -2.91 -23.63 26.31
CA ARG A 196 -3.73 -22.46 26.63
C ARG A 196 -2.87 -21.19 26.51
N PRO A 197 -3.35 -20.11 25.88
CA PRO A 197 -2.66 -18.84 25.98
C PRO A 197 -2.58 -18.48 27.47
N HIS A 198 -1.36 -18.18 27.96
CA HIS A 198 -1.21 -17.56 29.27
C HIS A 198 -2.01 -16.25 29.24
N ASN A 199 -3.00 -16.15 30.11
CA ASN A 199 -3.66 -14.89 30.42
C ASN A 199 -2.56 -13.90 30.82
N VAL A 200 -2.31 -12.92 29.95
CA VAL A 200 -1.62 -11.71 30.37
C VAL A 200 -2.68 -10.90 31.12
N THR A 201 -2.59 -10.93 32.42
CA THR A 201 -3.30 -10.03 33.35
C THR A 201 -2.74 -8.62 33.19
#